data_9129566a86badfd0f5d54cd9fd86fd44
#
_entry.id   9129566a86badfd0f5d54cd9fd86fd44
#
_cell.length_a   1.000
_cell.length_b   1.000
_cell.length_c   1.000
_cell.angle_alpha   90.00
_cell.angle_beta   90.00
_cell.angle_gamma   90.00
#
_symmetry.space_group_name_H-M   'P 1'
#
loop_
_entity.id
_entity.type
_entity.pdbx_description
1 polymer ?
#
loop_
_entity_poly.entity_id
_entity_poly.type
_entity_poly.pdbx_seq_one_letter_code
_entity_poly.pdbx_strand_id
1 'polypeptide(L)'
;VSISKYGIYLAYAPGLDLRHEGLGRYLAAFLKGASDRHDVGFVLVCPSWSKEGLEDLFRSEGVSQERFEVFSPSKKPMVLRIYEAYIARKKRKRKPGLLKRISKGVSVIKKAAIDHVEQQLVTTNSYFGLMLLIIEGVFLAGLALLISPIIILALVVIFFVKFKFVFKRFARPFRRYLSRAQVAVGQPKDDAFIFRLYKRMERIESERMLDLIHSLPDVKAWYSPTAFWPAFNKIDRPRLMCVPDVVLSDFPVGFSSVGGERFLQTYEDVRRSIQNGQHYVTYSNAIKWDTLVEQYSIRASNVSVIHHAPNMLNQWVTTRGFADLEATSLHYSQTLLGSAMRKSSNKNYTVGFSNSSFKFLFYASQFRPNKNLLVLLRAYEFLLRKKYISHKLVLTGDPDRFPSVQKFIEDHNLENDVLCLHGLTVQELAACYKLADLAVNPSLSEGGCPFTFTEALSVDTPVVMARIPVTEEILHHPQLQDTTFFDPYDWEDMVRRIEWALSHRDALLEVQKKIYQGLVQRTWTDVVNEHISVLETISAGGSSNAAEAYL
;
A
#
# COMPACT_ATOMS: atom_id res chain seq x y z
N VAL A 1 -24.18 26.06 -23.65
CA VAL A 1 -23.60 24.80 -24.09
C VAL A 1 -24.14 23.71 -23.16
N SER A 2 -24.81 22.68 -23.71
CA SER A 2 -25.28 21.57 -22.90
C SER A 2 -24.08 20.76 -22.39
N ILE A 3 -23.98 20.58 -21.08
CA ILE A 3 -22.90 19.80 -20.45
C ILE A 3 -23.09 18.32 -20.80
N SER A 4 -22.10 17.70 -21.43
CA SER A 4 -22.07 16.26 -21.70
C SER A 4 -21.71 15.50 -20.42
N LYS A 5 -22.56 14.56 -19.99
CA LYS A 5 -22.33 13.78 -18.77
C LYS A 5 -21.78 12.39 -19.10
N TYR A 6 -20.70 12.00 -18.41
CA TYR A 6 -20.10 10.66 -18.46
C TYR A 6 -20.08 10.03 -17.07
N GLY A 7 -20.32 8.73 -17.01
CA GLY A 7 -20.35 8.01 -15.76
C GLY A 7 -19.02 7.37 -15.40
N ILE A 8 -18.68 7.35 -14.12
CA ILE A 8 -17.54 6.57 -13.57
C ILE A 8 -18.10 5.55 -12.59
N TYR A 9 -17.89 4.27 -12.89
CA TYR A 9 -18.33 3.16 -12.05
C TYR A 9 -17.22 2.72 -11.10
N LEU A 10 -17.50 2.72 -9.79
CA LEU A 10 -16.54 2.40 -8.74
C LEU A 10 -17.16 1.38 -7.78
N ALA A 11 -16.68 0.14 -7.75
CA ALA A 11 -17.22 -0.91 -6.88
C ALA A 11 -16.20 -1.41 -5.85
N TYR A 12 -15.61 -0.48 -5.09
CA TYR A 12 -14.65 -0.81 -4.04
C TYR A 12 -15.23 -1.69 -2.95
N ALA A 13 -14.41 -2.61 -2.45
CA ALA A 13 -14.75 -3.44 -1.30
C ALA A 13 -14.89 -2.60 -0.01
N PRO A 14 -15.71 -3.03 0.96
CA PRO A 14 -15.85 -2.33 2.23
C PRO A 14 -14.54 -2.30 3.03
N GLY A 15 -14.31 -1.17 3.72
CA GLY A 15 -13.17 -1.00 4.61
C GLY A 15 -11.84 -0.68 3.93
N LEU A 16 -11.85 -0.40 2.63
CA LEU A 16 -10.69 0.07 1.88
C LEU A 16 -10.47 1.57 2.14
N ASP A 17 -9.25 1.96 2.51
CA ASP A 17 -8.88 3.39 2.58
C ASP A 17 -8.32 3.85 1.24
N LEU A 18 -9.16 4.56 0.49
CA LEU A 18 -8.86 4.99 -0.89
C LEU A 18 -7.66 5.93 -0.99
N ARG A 19 -7.30 6.64 0.09
CA ARG A 19 -6.14 7.55 0.13
C ARG A 19 -4.81 6.81 0.00
N HIS A 20 -4.79 5.53 0.38
CA HIS A 20 -3.60 4.67 0.32
C HIS A 20 -3.58 3.73 -0.89
N GLU A 21 -4.61 3.82 -1.76
CA GLU A 21 -4.71 2.99 -2.96
C GLU A 21 -4.29 3.78 -4.21
N GLY A 22 -3.51 3.14 -5.08
CA GLY A 22 -3.07 3.74 -6.35
C GLY A 22 -4.23 4.20 -7.22
N LEU A 23 -5.31 3.40 -7.27
CA LEU A 23 -6.51 3.74 -8.02
C LEU A 23 -7.26 4.96 -7.45
N GLY A 24 -7.22 5.17 -6.12
CA GLY A 24 -7.79 6.37 -5.51
C GLY A 24 -7.03 7.63 -5.93
N ARG A 25 -5.70 7.59 -5.88
CA ARG A 25 -4.84 8.71 -6.34
C ARG A 25 -4.99 8.98 -7.84
N TYR A 26 -5.08 7.94 -8.66
CA TYR A 26 -5.39 8.07 -10.09
C TYR A 26 -6.72 8.80 -10.31
N LEU A 27 -7.78 8.39 -9.62
CA LEU A 27 -9.10 9.00 -9.74
C LEU A 27 -9.09 10.49 -9.33
N ALA A 28 -8.40 10.84 -8.26
CA ALA A 28 -8.25 12.24 -7.84
C ALA A 28 -7.50 13.06 -8.88
N ALA A 29 -6.41 12.54 -9.45
CA ALA A 29 -5.65 13.19 -10.50
C ALA A 29 -6.48 13.34 -11.79
N PHE A 30 -7.25 12.31 -12.16
CA PHE A 30 -8.16 12.32 -13.30
C PHE A 30 -9.22 13.42 -13.16
N LEU A 31 -9.88 13.53 -12.01
CA LEU A 31 -10.91 14.55 -11.77
C LEU A 31 -10.31 15.96 -11.69
N LYS A 32 -9.08 16.14 -11.20
CA LYS A 32 -8.36 17.41 -11.27
C LYS A 32 -8.07 17.80 -12.72
N GLY A 33 -7.63 16.86 -13.56
CA GLY A 33 -7.40 17.11 -14.99
C GLY A 33 -8.68 17.46 -15.75
N ALA A 34 -9.86 17.08 -15.22
CA ALA A 34 -11.16 17.44 -15.79
C ALA A 34 -11.64 18.85 -15.41
N SER A 35 -11.00 19.51 -14.44
CA SER A 35 -11.49 20.80 -13.89
C SER A 35 -11.62 21.91 -14.93
N ASP A 36 -10.76 21.91 -15.96
CA ASP A 36 -10.72 22.92 -17.01
C ASP A 36 -11.77 22.69 -18.11
N ARG A 37 -12.42 21.51 -18.13
CA ARG A 37 -13.44 21.16 -19.15
C ARG A 37 -14.82 21.63 -18.69
N HIS A 38 -15.24 22.80 -19.20
CA HIS A 38 -16.55 23.41 -18.87
C HIS A 38 -17.73 22.75 -19.58
N ASP A 39 -17.48 21.97 -20.61
CA ASP A 39 -18.46 21.30 -21.48
C ASP A 39 -18.77 19.87 -21.03
N VAL A 40 -18.01 19.33 -20.04
CA VAL A 40 -18.12 17.95 -19.56
C VAL A 40 -18.37 17.91 -18.04
N GLY A 41 -19.23 16.97 -17.60
CA GLY A 41 -19.45 16.64 -16.20
C GLY A 41 -19.33 15.15 -15.96
N PHE A 42 -18.85 14.76 -14.78
CA PHE A 42 -18.74 13.35 -14.40
C PHE A 42 -19.76 12.97 -13.33
N VAL A 43 -20.34 11.79 -13.49
CA VAL A 43 -21.26 11.18 -12.53
C VAL A 43 -20.58 9.92 -11.96
N LEU A 44 -20.17 9.98 -10.70
CA LEU A 44 -19.54 8.84 -10.02
C LEU A 44 -20.60 8.01 -9.32
N VAL A 45 -20.68 6.73 -9.65
CA VAL A 45 -21.55 5.79 -8.92
C VAL A 45 -20.69 4.81 -8.12
N CYS A 46 -20.92 4.75 -6.80
CA CYS A 46 -20.13 3.96 -5.88
C CYS A 46 -21.00 3.23 -4.86
N PRO A 47 -20.49 2.17 -4.19
CA PRO A 47 -21.20 1.51 -3.09
C PRO A 47 -21.49 2.48 -1.93
N SER A 48 -22.58 2.23 -1.22
CA SER A 48 -23.03 3.06 -0.09
C SER A 48 -21.98 3.21 1.03
N TRP A 49 -21.05 2.27 1.15
CA TRP A 49 -19.95 2.32 2.11
C TRP A 49 -18.73 3.12 1.64
N SER A 50 -18.62 3.40 0.34
CA SER A 50 -17.45 4.09 -0.23
C SER A 50 -17.64 5.60 -0.37
N LYS A 51 -18.86 6.11 -0.33
CA LYS A 51 -19.19 7.52 -0.59
C LYS A 51 -18.40 8.48 0.32
N GLU A 52 -18.46 8.27 1.63
CA GLU A 52 -17.74 9.11 2.60
C GLU A 52 -16.22 9.07 2.37
N GLY A 53 -15.67 7.86 2.10
CA GLY A 53 -14.23 7.71 1.82
C GLY A 53 -13.77 8.37 0.51
N LEU A 54 -14.63 8.41 -0.52
CA LEU A 54 -14.36 9.14 -1.76
C LEU A 54 -14.43 10.66 -1.55
N GLU A 55 -15.41 11.15 -0.83
CA GLU A 55 -15.54 12.58 -0.51
C GLU A 55 -14.35 13.06 0.33
N ASP A 56 -13.89 12.25 1.30
CA ASP A 56 -12.69 12.53 2.10
C ASP A 56 -11.41 12.51 1.25
N LEU A 57 -11.29 11.56 0.31
CA LEU A 57 -10.18 11.52 -0.64
C LEU A 57 -10.15 12.79 -1.48
N PHE A 58 -11.25 13.16 -2.11
CA PHE A 58 -11.31 14.34 -2.97
C PHE A 58 -11.03 15.63 -2.22
N ARG A 59 -11.52 15.75 -0.99
CA ARG A 59 -11.22 16.89 -0.12
C ARG A 59 -9.73 16.95 0.26
N SER A 60 -9.13 15.82 0.64
CA SER A 60 -7.72 15.75 1.00
C SER A 60 -6.78 16.03 -0.17
N GLU A 61 -7.20 15.66 -1.39
CA GLU A 61 -6.48 15.91 -2.62
C GLU A 61 -6.78 17.28 -3.26
N GLY A 62 -7.73 18.05 -2.72
CA GLY A 62 -8.11 19.38 -3.24
C GLY A 62 -8.81 19.30 -4.60
N VAL A 63 -9.66 18.27 -4.82
CA VAL A 63 -10.48 18.16 -6.04
C VAL A 63 -11.71 19.04 -5.90
N SER A 64 -11.93 19.96 -6.86
CA SER A 64 -13.14 20.80 -6.89
C SER A 64 -14.38 19.96 -7.18
N GLN A 65 -15.45 20.17 -6.41
CA GLN A 65 -16.73 19.45 -6.54
C GLN A 65 -17.66 20.04 -7.62
N GLU A 66 -17.24 21.05 -8.35
CA GLU A 66 -18.10 21.75 -9.31
C GLU A 66 -18.44 20.93 -10.57
N ARG A 67 -17.62 19.90 -10.87
CA ARG A 67 -17.69 19.14 -12.12
C ARG A 67 -18.08 17.69 -11.99
N PHE A 68 -18.30 17.21 -10.79
CA PHE A 68 -18.71 15.84 -10.57
C PHE A 68 -19.75 15.70 -9.46
N GLU A 69 -20.58 14.70 -9.61
CA GLU A 69 -21.59 14.33 -8.64
C GLU A 69 -21.33 12.89 -8.16
N VAL A 70 -21.45 12.61 -6.85
CA VAL A 70 -21.26 11.27 -6.30
C VAL A 70 -22.58 10.68 -5.87
N PHE A 71 -23.01 9.63 -6.56
CA PHE A 71 -24.21 8.86 -6.28
C PHE A 71 -23.87 7.54 -5.60
N SER A 72 -24.68 7.15 -4.65
CA SER A 72 -24.59 5.83 -4.00
C SER A 72 -25.96 5.38 -3.53
N PRO A 73 -26.20 4.06 -3.36
CA PRO A 73 -27.42 3.56 -2.73
C PRO A 73 -27.63 4.16 -1.34
N SER A 74 -28.88 4.47 -0.99
CA SER A 74 -29.24 5.37 0.13
C SER A 74 -28.86 4.90 1.53
N LYS A 75 -28.63 3.59 1.74
CA LYS A 75 -28.35 3.01 3.08
C LYS A 75 -27.28 1.94 3.01
N LYS A 76 -26.30 2.02 3.92
CA LYS A 76 -25.31 0.94 4.14
C LYS A 76 -26.04 -0.34 4.63
N PRO A 77 -25.65 -1.52 4.12
CA PRO A 77 -26.22 -2.79 4.61
C PRO A 77 -26.01 -2.97 6.12
N MET A 78 -27.05 -3.44 6.83
CA MET A 78 -26.96 -3.66 8.29
C MET A 78 -25.85 -4.64 8.68
N VAL A 79 -25.65 -5.66 7.86
CA VAL A 79 -24.57 -6.66 8.06
C VAL A 79 -23.21 -5.98 8.10
N LEU A 80 -22.95 -5.01 7.23
CA LEU A 80 -21.71 -4.25 7.23
C LEU A 80 -21.57 -3.40 8.49
N ARG A 81 -22.63 -2.72 8.93
CA ARG A 81 -22.64 -1.94 10.19
C ARG A 81 -22.31 -2.81 11.39
N ILE A 82 -22.87 -4.02 11.47
CA ILE A 82 -22.59 -4.98 12.55
C ILE A 82 -21.13 -5.42 12.48
N TYR A 83 -20.64 -5.72 11.28
CA TYR A 83 -19.25 -6.13 11.06
C TYR A 83 -18.25 -5.01 11.43
N GLU A 84 -18.50 -3.78 10.98
CA GLU A 84 -17.69 -2.61 11.32
C GLU A 84 -17.66 -2.35 12.83
N ALA A 85 -18.83 -2.43 13.50
CA ALA A 85 -18.91 -2.30 14.95
C ALA A 85 -18.13 -3.41 15.68
N TYR A 86 -18.19 -4.65 15.17
CA TYR A 86 -17.42 -5.78 15.70
C TYR A 86 -15.91 -5.56 15.57
N ILE A 87 -15.44 -5.15 14.39
CA ILE A 87 -14.02 -4.84 14.15
C ILE A 87 -13.54 -3.65 14.98
N ALA A 88 -14.34 -2.58 15.06
CA ALA A 88 -14.04 -1.42 15.90
C ALA A 88 -13.91 -1.81 17.38
N ARG A 89 -14.78 -2.73 17.86
CA ARG A 89 -14.71 -3.27 19.22
C ARG A 89 -13.47 -4.15 19.46
N LYS A 90 -13.06 -4.92 18.44
CA LYS A 90 -11.85 -5.75 18.48
C LYS A 90 -10.57 -4.90 18.44
N LYS A 91 -10.54 -3.82 17.65
CA LYS A 91 -9.42 -2.87 17.53
C LYS A 91 -9.28 -1.95 18.75
N ARG A 92 -10.32 -1.76 19.57
CA ARG A 92 -10.18 -1.05 20.84
C ARG A 92 -9.13 -1.80 21.67
N LYS A 93 -7.91 -1.27 21.70
CA LYS A 93 -6.82 -1.77 22.53
C LYS A 93 -7.37 -1.96 23.95
N ARG A 94 -7.45 -3.19 24.45
CA ARG A 94 -7.73 -3.45 25.85
C ARG A 94 -6.75 -2.59 26.64
N LYS A 95 -7.24 -1.62 27.44
CA LYS A 95 -6.39 -0.90 28.39
C LYS A 95 -5.58 -1.96 29.13
N PRO A 96 -4.26 -1.78 29.28
CA PRO A 96 -3.43 -2.78 29.93
C PRO A 96 -4.06 -3.11 31.28
N GLY A 97 -4.40 -4.39 31.47
CA GLY A 97 -5.12 -4.82 32.68
C GLY A 97 -4.32 -4.45 33.92
N LEU A 98 -5.02 -4.26 35.04
CA LEU A 98 -4.44 -3.88 36.33
C LEU A 98 -3.16 -4.66 36.66
N LEU A 99 -3.13 -5.96 36.32
CA LEU A 99 -1.99 -6.86 36.46
C LEU A 99 -0.73 -6.41 35.69
N LYS A 100 -0.89 -5.83 34.48
CA LYS A 100 0.24 -5.34 33.69
C LYS A 100 0.78 -4.00 34.22
N ARG A 101 -0.09 -3.20 34.87
CA ARG A 101 0.31 -1.98 35.61
C ARG A 101 1.07 -2.33 36.87
N ILE A 102 0.57 -3.32 37.65
CA ILE A 102 1.23 -3.81 38.88
C ILE A 102 2.58 -4.43 38.54
N SER A 103 2.69 -5.30 37.53
CA SER A 103 3.98 -5.89 37.12
C SER A 103 5.00 -4.85 36.66
N LYS A 104 4.55 -3.77 35.99
CA LYS A 104 5.42 -2.67 35.59
C LYS A 104 5.86 -1.83 36.80
N GLY A 105 4.96 -1.61 37.78
CA GLY A 105 5.30 -0.95 39.04
C GLY A 105 6.33 -1.75 39.85
N VAL A 106 6.13 -3.05 40.01
CA VAL A 106 7.07 -3.95 40.70
C VAL A 106 8.44 -3.99 40.03
N SER A 107 8.50 -3.97 38.67
CA SER A 107 9.77 -3.95 37.95
C SER A 107 10.54 -2.63 38.12
N VAL A 108 9.85 -1.50 38.24
CA VAL A 108 10.47 -0.18 38.50
C VAL A 108 11.03 -0.15 39.93
N ILE A 109 10.26 -0.61 40.94
CA ILE A 109 10.70 -0.64 42.33
C ILE A 109 11.91 -1.58 42.50
N LYS A 110 11.87 -2.76 41.86
CA LYS A 110 13.01 -3.70 41.85
C LYS A 110 14.27 -3.06 41.26
N LYS A 111 14.14 -2.37 40.12
CA LYS A 111 15.28 -1.70 39.51
C LYS A 111 15.84 -0.59 40.40
N ALA A 112 14.99 0.25 40.96
CA ALA A 112 15.41 1.31 41.88
C ALA A 112 16.10 0.77 43.14
N ALA A 113 15.63 -0.33 43.70
CA ALA A 113 16.28 -0.99 44.84
C ALA A 113 17.66 -1.57 44.51
N ILE A 114 17.80 -2.18 43.32
CA ILE A 114 19.09 -2.68 42.83
C ILE A 114 20.05 -1.51 42.60
N ASP A 115 19.63 -0.48 41.89
CA ASP A 115 20.44 0.73 41.60
C ASP A 115 20.88 1.40 42.91
N HIS A 116 20.02 1.46 43.94
CA HIS A 116 20.34 2.00 45.27
C HIS A 116 21.44 1.18 45.97
N VAL A 117 21.30 -0.16 46.02
CA VAL A 117 22.29 -1.05 46.63
C VAL A 117 23.63 -1.00 45.91
N GLU A 118 23.62 -0.97 44.57
CA GLU A 118 24.83 -0.85 43.75
C GLU A 118 25.53 0.49 44.01
N GLN A 119 24.79 1.59 44.08
CA GLN A 119 25.34 2.92 44.36
C GLN A 119 25.96 2.96 45.78
N GLN A 120 25.27 2.42 46.77
CA GLN A 120 25.78 2.36 48.14
C GLN A 120 27.04 1.50 48.28
N LEU A 121 27.09 0.33 47.60
CA LEU A 121 28.27 -0.52 47.58
C LEU A 121 29.50 0.16 46.98
N VAL A 122 29.31 0.92 45.88
CA VAL A 122 30.41 1.64 45.19
C VAL A 122 30.92 2.85 46.01
N THR A 123 30.02 3.49 46.79
CA THR A 123 30.36 4.67 47.59
C THR A 123 30.86 4.36 49.00
N THR A 124 30.75 3.11 49.47
CA THR A 124 31.16 2.70 50.83
C THR A 124 32.67 2.43 50.91
N ASN A 125 33.38 3.30 51.65
CA ASN A 125 34.84 3.24 51.80
C ASN A 125 35.32 2.73 53.14
N SER A 126 34.44 2.22 54.01
CA SER A 126 34.80 1.72 55.36
C SER A 126 34.05 0.45 55.74
N TYR A 127 34.65 -0.38 56.59
CA TYR A 127 34.02 -1.58 57.12
C TYR A 127 32.75 -1.27 57.94
N PHE A 128 32.70 -0.11 58.60
CA PHE A 128 31.51 0.33 59.33
C PHE A 128 30.35 0.66 58.37
N GLY A 129 30.65 1.30 57.24
CA GLY A 129 29.66 1.57 56.18
C GLY A 129 29.11 0.25 55.58
N LEU A 130 29.99 -0.75 55.38
CA LEU A 130 29.58 -2.08 54.89
C LEU A 130 28.63 -2.78 55.88
N MET A 131 28.92 -2.67 57.20
CA MET A 131 28.07 -3.21 58.23
C MET A 131 26.70 -2.57 58.29
N LEU A 132 26.62 -1.26 58.13
CA LEU A 132 25.34 -0.52 58.02
C LEU A 132 24.53 -0.96 56.79
N LEU A 133 25.19 -1.19 55.68
CA LEU A 133 24.56 -1.64 54.44
C LEU A 133 23.98 -3.08 54.56
N ILE A 134 24.65 -3.94 55.31
CA ILE A 134 24.15 -5.29 55.66
C ILE A 134 22.90 -5.18 56.57
N ILE A 135 22.92 -4.28 57.55
CA ILE A 135 21.78 -4.06 58.47
C ILE A 135 20.57 -3.51 57.66
N GLU A 136 20.79 -2.57 56.75
CA GLU A 136 19.76 -2.05 55.86
C GLU A 136 19.19 -3.14 54.95
N GLY A 137 20.04 -4.01 54.38
CA GLY A 137 19.65 -5.17 53.57
C GLY A 137 18.79 -6.17 54.37
N VAL A 138 19.16 -6.46 55.62
CA VAL A 138 18.38 -7.34 56.51
C VAL A 138 17.03 -6.70 56.87
N PHE A 139 16.99 -5.37 57.08
CA PHE A 139 15.76 -4.65 57.35
C PHE A 139 14.82 -4.66 56.15
N LEU A 140 15.33 -4.39 54.94
CA LEU A 140 14.58 -4.46 53.71
C LEU A 140 14.07 -5.87 53.39
N ALA A 141 14.88 -6.90 53.69
CA ALA A 141 14.46 -8.30 53.54
C ALA A 141 13.35 -8.67 54.56
N GLY A 142 13.43 -8.16 55.80
CA GLY A 142 12.36 -8.29 56.78
C GLY A 142 11.06 -7.63 56.37
N LEU A 143 11.15 -6.42 55.80
CA LEU A 143 10.00 -5.72 55.27
C LEU A 143 9.37 -6.45 54.07
N ALA A 144 10.19 -7.00 53.18
CA ALA A 144 9.75 -7.84 52.07
C ALA A 144 9.04 -9.13 52.57
N LEU A 145 9.49 -9.71 53.65
CA LEU A 145 8.88 -10.87 54.29
C LEU A 145 7.52 -10.54 54.91
N LEU A 146 7.37 -9.37 55.52
CA LEU A 146 6.09 -8.86 56.05
C LEU A 146 5.06 -8.57 54.93
N ILE A 147 5.52 -8.16 53.74
CA ILE A 147 4.66 -7.91 52.58
C ILE A 147 4.39 -9.20 51.79
N SER A 148 5.16 -10.29 52.06
CA SER A 148 5.06 -11.55 51.32
C SER A 148 3.67 -12.21 51.33
N PRO A 149 2.85 -12.17 52.41
CA PRO A 149 1.49 -12.70 52.37
C PRO A 149 0.60 -12.00 51.35
N ILE A 150 0.78 -10.69 51.20
CA ILE A 150 0.05 -9.90 50.21
C ILE A 150 0.49 -10.26 48.78
N ILE A 151 1.80 -10.49 48.61
CA ILE A 151 2.36 -10.94 47.34
C ILE A 151 1.90 -12.38 47.03
N ILE A 152 1.87 -13.26 48.01
CA ILE A 152 1.37 -14.63 47.87
C ILE A 152 -0.11 -14.63 47.53
N LEU A 153 -0.92 -13.79 48.18
CA LEU A 153 -2.34 -13.66 47.89
C LEU A 153 -2.54 -13.12 46.44
N ALA A 154 -1.74 -12.17 46.03
CA ALA A 154 -1.76 -11.64 44.65
C ALA A 154 -1.32 -12.74 43.64
N LEU A 155 -0.32 -13.55 43.98
CA LEU A 155 0.13 -14.68 43.15
C LEU A 155 -0.92 -15.79 43.09
N VAL A 156 -1.63 -16.06 44.20
CA VAL A 156 -2.75 -17.01 44.21
C VAL A 156 -3.90 -16.50 43.35
N VAL A 157 -4.25 -15.23 43.41
CA VAL A 157 -5.24 -14.63 42.53
C VAL A 157 -4.78 -14.70 41.07
N ILE A 158 -3.52 -14.41 40.77
CA ILE A 158 -2.92 -14.56 39.46
C ILE A 158 -2.91 -16.03 39.02
N PHE A 159 -2.62 -16.95 39.91
CA PHE A 159 -2.68 -18.39 39.64
C PHE A 159 -4.11 -18.81 39.30
N PHE A 160 -5.11 -18.41 40.08
CA PHE A 160 -6.52 -18.70 39.76
C PHE A 160 -6.98 -18.05 38.44
N VAL A 161 -6.54 -16.83 38.11
CA VAL A 161 -6.82 -16.19 36.81
C VAL A 161 -6.07 -16.92 35.69
N LYS A 162 -4.83 -17.40 35.92
CA LYS A 162 -4.08 -18.24 34.96
C LYS A 162 -4.58 -19.68 34.94
N PHE A 163 -5.11 -20.20 36.06
CA PHE A 163 -5.72 -21.51 36.10
C PHE A 163 -7.00 -21.58 35.26
N LYS A 164 -7.76 -20.49 35.17
CA LYS A 164 -8.77 -20.32 34.11
C LYS A 164 -8.16 -20.46 32.72
N PHE A 165 -6.91 -20.08 32.54
CA PHE A 165 -6.16 -20.23 31.31
C PHE A 165 -5.57 -21.62 31.12
N VAL A 166 -5.18 -22.29 32.20
CA VAL A 166 -4.70 -23.69 32.25
C VAL A 166 -5.88 -24.65 32.11
N PHE A 167 -7.05 -24.35 32.69
CA PHE A 167 -8.28 -25.10 32.44
C PHE A 167 -8.71 -24.96 30.97
N LYS A 168 -8.48 -23.81 30.34
CA LYS A 168 -8.53 -23.67 28.86
C LYS A 168 -7.49 -24.53 28.15
N ARG A 169 -6.39 -24.92 28.80
CA ARG A 169 -5.33 -25.78 28.22
C ARG A 169 -5.62 -27.26 28.48
N PHE A 170 -6.25 -27.63 29.59
CA PHE A 170 -6.80 -28.97 29.83
C PHE A 170 -8.12 -29.22 29.07
N ALA A 171 -8.87 -28.18 28.76
CA ALA A 171 -9.95 -28.26 27.78
C ALA A 171 -9.41 -28.31 26.30
N ARG A 172 -8.07 -28.36 26.09
CA ARG A 172 -7.47 -28.56 24.78
C ARG A 172 -7.89 -29.84 24.08
N PRO A 173 -8.01 -31.05 24.70
CA PRO A 173 -8.56 -32.20 23.98
C PRO A 173 -10.06 -32.03 23.69
N PHE A 174 -10.84 -31.43 24.59
CA PHE A 174 -12.24 -31.10 24.37
C PHE A 174 -12.39 -29.93 23.38
N ARG A 175 -11.47 -28.99 23.40
CA ARG A 175 -11.32 -27.95 22.40
C ARG A 175 -10.75 -28.47 21.07
N ARG A 176 -9.92 -29.54 21.09
CA ARG A 176 -9.53 -30.25 19.87
C ARG A 176 -10.67 -31.11 19.31
N TYR A 177 -11.55 -31.60 20.16
CA TYR A 177 -12.79 -32.26 19.72
C TYR A 177 -13.83 -31.22 19.24
N LEU A 178 -14.02 -30.14 19.98
CA LEU A 178 -14.79 -28.97 19.55
C LEU A 178 -14.08 -28.20 18.41
N SER A 179 -12.75 -28.18 18.32
CA SER A 179 -12.05 -27.60 17.18
C SER A 179 -11.90 -28.56 16.02
N ARG A 180 -12.00 -29.89 16.23
CA ARG A 180 -12.26 -30.82 15.12
C ARG A 180 -13.72 -30.76 14.66
N ALA A 181 -14.65 -30.56 15.55
CA ALA A 181 -16.03 -30.19 15.19
C ALA A 181 -16.14 -28.72 14.74
N GLN A 182 -15.29 -27.80 15.21
CA GLN A 182 -15.12 -26.44 14.69
C GLN A 182 -14.11 -26.38 13.55
N VAL A 183 -13.24 -27.35 13.31
CA VAL A 183 -12.41 -27.50 12.10
C VAL A 183 -13.16 -28.30 11.03
N ALA A 184 -14.10 -29.13 11.40
CA ALA A 184 -15.19 -29.52 10.49
C ALA A 184 -16.19 -28.36 10.22
N VAL A 185 -16.20 -27.31 11.06
CA VAL A 185 -17.06 -26.10 10.99
C VAL A 185 -16.23 -24.79 10.92
N GLY A 186 -14.89 -24.80 10.90
CA GLY A 186 -14.24 -23.51 11.11
C GLY A 186 -12.75 -23.38 11.06
N GLN A 187 -12.12 -23.74 9.96
CA GLN A 187 -11.24 -22.75 9.32
C GLN A 187 -12.14 -21.94 8.38
N PRO A 188 -11.88 -20.65 8.14
CA PRO A 188 -12.56 -19.95 7.06
C PRO A 188 -12.00 -20.48 5.74
N LYS A 189 -12.48 -21.66 5.33
CA LYS A 189 -12.55 -22.01 3.92
C LYS A 189 -13.41 -20.92 3.29
N ASP A 190 -13.17 -20.59 2.04
CA ASP A 190 -13.94 -19.59 1.29
C ASP A 190 -15.45 -19.87 1.28
N ASP A 191 -15.89 -21.01 1.75
CA ASP A 191 -17.27 -21.42 2.06
C ASP A 191 -17.80 -21.01 3.43
N ALA A 192 -17.03 -20.35 4.29
CA ALA A 192 -17.57 -19.90 5.57
C ALA A 192 -18.76 -18.96 5.35
N PHE A 193 -19.85 -19.16 6.11
CA PHE A 193 -21.09 -18.38 6.01
C PHE A 193 -20.85 -16.87 5.92
N ILE A 194 -19.86 -16.33 6.67
CA ILE A 194 -19.48 -14.92 6.67
C ILE A 194 -19.02 -14.47 5.27
N PHE A 195 -18.21 -15.28 4.57
CA PHE A 195 -17.74 -14.93 3.23
C PHE A 195 -18.84 -15.00 2.18
N ARG A 196 -19.70 -16.02 2.25
CA ARG A 196 -20.87 -16.10 1.37
C ARG A 196 -21.79 -14.91 1.58
N LEU A 197 -22.03 -14.52 2.83
CA LEU A 197 -22.84 -13.36 3.18
C LEU A 197 -22.23 -12.06 2.67
N TYR A 198 -20.91 -11.92 2.81
CA TYR A 198 -20.15 -10.77 2.33
C TYR A 198 -20.22 -10.65 0.80
N LYS A 199 -19.93 -11.74 0.08
CA LYS A 199 -20.03 -11.79 -1.39
C LYS A 199 -21.47 -11.53 -1.88
N ARG A 200 -22.46 -12.05 -1.18
CA ARG A 200 -23.85 -11.76 -1.51
C ARG A 200 -24.20 -10.29 -1.27
N MET A 201 -23.67 -9.69 -0.22
CA MET A 201 -23.82 -8.27 0.06
C MET A 201 -23.19 -7.41 -1.05
N GLU A 202 -21.96 -7.71 -1.48
CA GLU A 202 -21.30 -7.01 -2.59
C GLU A 202 -22.12 -7.11 -3.89
N ARG A 203 -22.67 -8.30 -4.19
CA ARG A 203 -23.51 -8.51 -5.37
C ARG A 203 -24.79 -7.70 -5.31
N ILE A 204 -25.52 -7.75 -4.19
CA ILE A 204 -26.75 -6.96 -4.01
C ILE A 204 -26.47 -5.46 -4.11
N GLU A 205 -25.36 -5.00 -3.55
CA GLU A 205 -24.97 -3.59 -3.67
C GLU A 205 -24.65 -3.21 -5.11
N SER A 206 -23.96 -4.08 -5.86
CA SER A 206 -23.75 -3.86 -7.30
C SER A 206 -25.05 -3.81 -8.10
N GLU A 207 -26.03 -4.64 -7.77
CA GLU A 207 -27.37 -4.59 -8.38
C GLU A 207 -28.07 -3.25 -8.08
N ARG A 208 -28.03 -2.78 -6.82
CA ARG A 208 -28.58 -1.47 -6.44
C ARG A 208 -27.86 -0.29 -7.14
N MET A 209 -26.57 -0.43 -7.38
CA MET A 209 -25.82 0.55 -8.17
C MET A 209 -26.25 0.55 -9.64
N LEU A 210 -26.53 -0.63 -10.22
CA LEU A 210 -27.03 -0.73 -11.59
C LEU A 210 -28.44 -0.10 -11.70
N ASP A 211 -29.34 -0.35 -10.73
CA ASP A 211 -30.67 0.31 -10.68
C ASP A 211 -30.53 1.83 -10.63
N LEU A 212 -29.54 2.33 -9.86
CA LEU A 212 -29.25 3.76 -9.79
C LEU A 212 -28.73 4.29 -11.14
N ILE A 213 -27.85 3.54 -11.82
CA ILE A 213 -27.33 3.87 -13.15
C ILE A 213 -28.46 3.95 -14.19
N HIS A 214 -29.41 3.03 -14.17
CA HIS A 214 -30.57 3.04 -15.04
C HIS A 214 -31.48 4.27 -14.82
N SER A 215 -31.47 4.85 -13.61
CA SER A 215 -32.18 6.09 -13.30
C SER A 215 -31.48 7.38 -13.78
N LEU A 216 -30.31 7.26 -14.43
CA LEU A 216 -29.48 8.36 -14.92
C LEU A 216 -29.42 8.37 -16.47
N PRO A 217 -30.51 8.69 -17.17
CA PRO A 217 -30.59 8.57 -18.63
C PRO A 217 -29.68 9.56 -19.38
N ASP A 218 -29.30 10.68 -18.74
CA ASP A 218 -28.48 11.73 -19.34
C ASP A 218 -26.99 11.37 -19.47
N VAL A 219 -26.57 10.27 -18.86
CA VAL A 219 -25.17 9.80 -18.93
C VAL A 219 -24.95 9.05 -20.24
N LYS A 220 -24.08 9.60 -21.12
CA LYS A 220 -23.87 9.10 -22.48
C LYS A 220 -23.08 7.79 -22.54
N ALA A 221 -22.03 7.66 -21.73
CA ALA A 221 -21.20 6.48 -21.65
C ALA A 221 -20.63 6.32 -20.24
N TRP A 222 -20.19 5.10 -19.93
CA TRP A 222 -19.65 4.74 -18.61
C TRP A 222 -18.20 4.30 -18.69
N TYR A 223 -17.40 4.74 -17.74
CA TYR A 223 -16.00 4.40 -17.55
C TYR A 223 -15.80 3.58 -16.28
N SER A 224 -15.04 2.49 -16.36
CA SER A 224 -14.51 1.78 -15.21
C SER A 224 -13.00 1.88 -15.19
N PRO A 225 -12.38 2.43 -14.12
CA PRO A 225 -10.93 2.57 -14.06
C PRO A 225 -10.17 1.26 -13.80
N THR A 226 -10.87 0.12 -13.80
CA THR A 226 -10.28 -1.21 -13.59
C THR A 226 -11.19 -2.31 -14.12
N ALA A 227 -10.60 -3.49 -14.39
CA ALA A 227 -11.29 -4.71 -14.76
C ALA A 227 -11.74 -5.59 -13.56
N PHE A 228 -11.57 -5.14 -12.32
CA PHE A 228 -11.91 -5.94 -11.13
C PHE A 228 -13.43 -6.06 -10.87
N TRP A 229 -14.27 -5.36 -11.62
CA TRP A 229 -15.70 -5.23 -11.32
C TRP A 229 -16.62 -5.79 -12.43
N PRO A 230 -16.90 -7.11 -12.46
CA PRO A 230 -17.68 -7.73 -13.53
C PRO A 230 -19.08 -7.16 -13.72
N ALA A 231 -19.68 -6.59 -12.66
CA ALA A 231 -21.00 -5.97 -12.73
C ALA A 231 -21.03 -4.73 -13.66
N PHE A 232 -19.90 -4.09 -13.93
CA PHE A 232 -19.77 -3.02 -14.91
C PHE A 232 -20.28 -3.42 -16.29
N ASN A 233 -20.06 -4.67 -16.70
CA ASN A 233 -20.51 -5.18 -17.99
C ASN A 233 -22.03 -5.34 -18.13
N LYS A 234 -22.80 -5.16 -17.05
CA LYS A 234 -24.28 -5.19 -17.08
C LYS A 234 -24.92 -3.83 -17.35
N ILE A 235 -24.13 -2.77 -17.52
CA ILE A 235 -24.62 -1.45 -17.87
C ILE A 235 -25.02 -1.45 -19.35
N ASP A 236 -26.27 -1.08 -19.68
CA ASP A 236 -26.82 -1.09 -21.06
C ASP A 236 -26.45 0.16 -21.88
N ARG A 237 -25.39 0.84 -21.54
CA ARG A 237 -24.86 2.03 -22.24
C ARG A 237 -23.47 1.73 -22.77
N PRO A 238 -22.92 2.53 -23.71
CA PRO A 238 -21.54 2.40 -24.14
C PRO A 238 -20.56 2.39 -22.93
N ARG A 239 -19.65 1.43 -22.94
CA ARG A 239 -18.75 1.16 -21.79
C ARG A 239 -17.29 1.18 -22.22
N LEU A 240 -16.49 1.90 -21.47
CA LEU A 240 -15.04 1.95 -21.58
C LEU A 240 -14.42 1.36 -20.30
N MET A 241 -13.66 0.29 -20.41
CA MET A 241 -13.00 -0.37 -19.28
C MET A 241 -11.49 -0.13 -19.34
N CYS A 242 -10.92 0.37 -18.25
CA CYS A 242 -9.47 0.43 -18.12
C CYS A 242 -8.91 -0.92 -17.68
N VAL A 243 -7.92 -1.39 -18.42
CA VAL A 243 -7.09 -2.55 -18.10
C VAL A 243 -5.65 -2.07 -17.97
N PRO A 244 -5.25 -1.59 -16.77
CA PRO A 244 -3.90 -1.04 -16.59
C PRO A 244 -2.83 -2.12 -16.62
N ASP A 245 -3.11 -3.27 -16.04
CA ASP A 245 -2.29 -4.47 -16.02
C ASP A 245 -3.14 -5.71 -15.75
N VAL A 246 -2.56 -6.88 -15.91
CA VAL A 246 -3.19 -8.18 -15.59
C VAL A 246 -2.24 -9.07 -14.77
N VAL A 247 -1.59 -8.48 -13.79
CA VAL A 247 -0.60 -9.16 -12.93
C VAL A 247 -1.08 -10.48 -12.34
N LEU A 248 -2.39 -10.66 -12.18
CA LEU A 248 -2.97 -11.93 -11.73
C LEU A 248 -2.82 -13.03 -12.77
N SER A 249 -2.89 -12.69 -14.06
CA SER A 249 -2.67 -13.62 -15.18
C SER A 249 -1.19 -13.87 -15.43
N ASP A 250 -0.36 -12.85 -15.28
CA ASP A 250 1.08 -12.93 -15.54
C ASP A 250 1.80 -13.71 -14.43
N PHE A 251 1.36 -13.59 -13.18
CA PHE A 251 1.99 -14.21 -12.01
C PHE A 251 1.03 -15.09 -11.18
N PRO A 252 0.30 -16.03 -11.79
CA PRO A 252 -0.77 -16.76 -11.11
C PRO A 252 -0.25 -17.59 -9.92
N VAL A 253 0.92 -18.20 -10.03
CA VAL A 253 1.52 -19.02 -8.96
C VAL A 253 1.87 -18.16 -7.75
N GLY A 254 2.50 -17.00 -7.97
CA GLY A 254 2.87 -16.08 -6.91
C GLY A 254 1.66 -15.54 -6.16
N PHE A 255 0.65 -15.09 -6.89
CA PHE A 255 -0.58 -14.56 -6.28
C PHE A 255 -1.43 -15.65 -5.61
N SER A 256 -1.49 -16.87 -6.15
CA SER A 256 -2.20 -17.98 -5.52
C SER A 256 -1.57 -18.39 -4.18
N SER A 257 -0.25 -18.33 -4.06
CA SER A 257 0.47 -18.65 -2.82
C SER A 257 0.15 -17.65 -1.68
N VAL A 258 -0.16 -16.41 -2.02
CA VAL A 258 -0.50 -15.34 -1.06
C VAL A 258 -2.01 -15.28 -0.81
N GLY A 259 -2.82 -15.40 -1.86
CA GLY A 259 -4.28 -15.19 -1.83
C GLY A 259 -5.13 -16.46 -1.66
N GLY A 260 -4.56 -17.65 -1.89
CA GLY A 260 -5.28 -18.92 -1.82
C GLY A 260 -6.47 -18.98 -2.77
N GLU A 261 -7.57 -19.60 -2.33
CA GLU A 261 -8.82 -19.76 -3.15
C GLU A 261 -9.45 -18.42 -3.57
N ARG A 262 -9.22 -17.35 -2.78
CA ARG A 262 -9.71 -15.99 -3.13
C ARG A 262 -9.04 -15.44 -4.39
N PHE A 263 -7.78 -15.80 -4.60
CA PHE A 263 -7.07 -15.45 -5.83
C PHE A 263 -7.80 -15.99 -7.06
N LEU A 264 -8.16 -17.28 -7.05
CA LEU A 264 -8.85 -17.92 -8.19
C LEU A 264 -10.15 -17.19 -8.54
N GLN A 265 -10.94 -16.82 -7.54
CA GLN A 265 -12.17 -16.06 -7.75
C GLN A 265 -11.90 -14.68 -8.34
N THR A 266 -10.91 -13.94 -7.80
CA THR A 266 -10.55 -12.62 -8.32
C THR A 266 -10.01 -12.72 -9.75
N TYR A 267 -9.19 -13.72 -10.01
CA TYR A 267 -8.69 -14.03 -11.36
C TYR A 267 -9.84 -14.28 -12.36
N GLU A 268 -10.80 -15.13 -11.99
CA GLU A 268 -11.99 -15.41 -12.82
C GLU A 268 -12.86 -14.16 -13.02
N ASP A 269 -13.04 -13.34 -11.99
CA ASP A 269 -13.80 -12.10 -12.07
C ASP A 269 -13.13 -11.10 -13.04
N VAL A 270 -11.81 -10.94 -13.00
CA VAL A 270 -11.05 -10.10 -13.94
C VAL A 270 -11.14 -10.66 -15.36
N ARG A 271 -10.92 -11.96 -15.54
CA ARG A 271 -11.01 -12.62 -16.83
C ARG A 271 -12.38 -12.42 -17.47
N ARG A 272 -13.47 -12.63 -16.71
CA ARG A 272 -14.85 -12.40 -17.18
C ARG A 272 -15.11 -10.94 -17.51
N SER A 273 -14.58 -10.02 -16.69
CA SER A 273 -14.71 -8.58 -16.96
C SER A 273 -14.11 -8.23 -18.31
N ILE A 274 -12.87 -8.69 -18.57
CA ILE A 274 -12.20 -8.41 -19.83
C ILE A 274 -12.93 -9.09 -21.01
N GLN A 275 -13.30 -10.36 -20.90
CA GLN A 275 -13.97 -11.11 -21.98
C GLN A 275 -15.34 -10.56 -22.37
N ASN A 276 -16.05 -9.91 -21.43
CA ASN A 276 -17.40 -9.35 -21.66
C ASN A 276 -17.40 -7.82 -21.80
N GLY A 277 -16.23 -7.18 -21.85
CA GLY A 277 -16.12 -5.76 -22.10
C GLY A 277 -16.41 -5.39 -23.56
N GLN A 278 -16.64 -4.11 -23.83
CA GLN A 278 -16.91 -3.60 -25.18
C GLN A 278 -15.73 -2.84 -25.74
N HIS A 279 -15.31 -1.79 -25.02
CA HIS A 279 -14.18 -0.94 -25.37
C HIS A 279 -13.22 -0.86 -24.19
N TYR A 280 -11.94 -0.77 -24.49
CA TYR A 280 -10.89 -0.81 -23.51
C TYR A 280 -9.94 0.38 -23.65
N VAL A 281 -9.41 0.79 -22.52
CA VAL A 281 -8.27 1.70 -22.47
C VAL A 281 -7.16 1.05 -21.64
N THR A 282 -5.93 1.20 -22.10
CA THR A 282 -4.73 0.74 -21.39
C THR A 282 -3.65 1.81 -21.43
N TYR A 283 -2.60 1.66 -20.65
CA TYR A 283 -1.57 2.68 -20.47
C TYR A 283 -0.31 2.43 -21.32
N SER A 284 -0.25 1.32 -22.07
CA SER A 284 0.90 0.97 -22.93
C SER A 284 0.48 0.11 -24.10
N ASN A 285 1.28 0.14 -25.17
CA ASN A 285 1.11 -0.75 -26.31
C ASN A 285 1.45 -2.21 -25.93
N ALA A 286 2.39 -2.43 -25.03
CA ALA A 286 2.68 -3.75 -24.50
C ALA A 286 1.41 -4.42 -23.92
N ILE A 287 0.68 -3.73 -23.05
CA ILE A 287 -0.58 -4.27 -22.49
C ILE A 287 -1.65 -4.43 -23.58
N LYS A 288 -1.73 -3.52 -24.54
CA LYS A 288 -2.68 -3.65 -25.67
C LYS A 288 -2.41 -4.93 -26.46
N TRP A 289 -1.19 -5.13 -26.92
CA TRP A 289 -0.87 -6.20 -27.84
C TRP A 289 -0.66 -7.54 -27.12
N ASP A 290 0.25 -7.61 -26.16
CA ASP A 290 0.62 -8.88 -25.52
C ASP A 290 -0.52 -9.43 -24.64
N THR A 291 -1.24 -8.52 -23.95
CA THR A 291 -2.31 -8.93 -23.03
C THR A 291 -3.66 -8.96 -23.70
N LEU A 292 -4.18 -7.79 -24.13
CA LEU A 292 -5.58 -7.72 -24.57
C LEU A 292 -5.80 -8.41 -25.92
N VAL A 293 -4.93 -8.18 -26.90
CA VAL A 293 -5.08 -8.76 -28.24
C VAL A 293 -4.64 -10.22 -28.26
N GLU A 294 -3.44 -10.56 -27.83
CA GLU A 294 -2.92 -11.92 -27.91
C GLU A 294 -3.51 -12.84 -26.86
N GLN A 295 -3.43 -12.47 -25.58
CA GLN A 295 -3.85 -13.38 -24.50
C GLN A 295 -5.38 -13.46 -24.36
N TYR A 296 -6.10 -12.33 -24.48
CA TYR A 296 -7.55 -12.27 -24.32
C TYR A 296 -8.34 -12.26 -25.63
N SER A 297 -7.67 -12.24 -26.79
CA SER A 297 -8.27 -12.21 -28.13
C SER A 297 -9.24 -11.04 -28.37
N ILE A 298 -8.95 -9.89 -27.76
CA ILE A 298 -9.73 -8.68 -27.95
C ILE A 298 -9.34 -8.02 -29.29
N ARG A 299 -10.34 -7.53 -30.04
CA ARG A 299 -10.05 -6.82 -31.30
C ARG A 299 -9.24 -5.56 -31.02
N ALA A 300 -8.13 -5.38 -31.73
CA ALA A 300 -7.24 -4.22 -31.55
C ALA A 300 -7.95 -2.86 -31.73
N SER A 301 -9.00 -2.81 -32.61
CA SER A 301 -9.84 -1.62 -32.82
C SER A 301 -10.65 -1.20 -31.58
N ASN A 302 -10.89 -2.11 -30.66
CA ASN A 302 -11.64 -1.85 -29.44
C ASN A 302 -10.74 -1.39 -28.28
N VAL A 303 -9.42 -1.29 -28.51
CA VAL A 303 -8.44 -0.96 -27.48
C VAL A 303 -7.73 0.35 -27.82
N SER A 304 -7.94 1.36 -27.00
CA SER A 304 -7.22 2.63 -27.04
C SER A 304 -6.05 2.61 -26.07
N VAL A 305 -4.90 3.16 -26.47
CA VAL A 305 -3.75 3.36 -25.58
C VAL A 305 -3.72 4.81 -25.14
N ILE A 306 -3.79 5.06 -23.86
CA ILE A 306 -3.74 6.40 -23.25
C ILE A 306 -2.71 6.35 -22.13
N HIS A 307 -1.50 6.84 -22.40
CA HIS A 307 -0.48 6.92 -21.36
C HIS A 307 -0.92 7.85 -20.24
N HIS A 308 -0.65 7.50 -18.98
CA HIS A 308 -0.94 8.41 -17.88
C HIS A 308 0.11 9.53 -17.77
N ALA A 309 -0.25 10.63 -17.12
CA ALA A 309 0.66 11.71 -16.83
C ALA A 309 1.61 11.35 -15.65
N PRO A 310 2.78 11.98 -15.56
CA PRO A 310 3.72 11.76 -14.47
C PRO A 310 3.13 12.20 -13.13
N ASN A 311 3.57 11.54 -12.06
CA ASN A 311 3.30 11.96 -10.70
C ASN A 311 4.49 12.77 -10.16
N MET A 312 4.24 13.96 -9.65
CA MET A 312 5.28 14.88 -9.16
C MET A 312 5.18 15.05 -7.65
N LEU A 313 6.27 14.87 -6.94
CA LEU A 313 6.36 14.95 -5.48
C LEU A 313 7.07 16.21 -4.97
N ASN A 314 7.75 16.97 -5.83
CA ASN A 314 8.54 18.14 -5.45
C ASN A 314 7.75 19.16 -4.61
N GLN A 315 6.48 19.40 -4.95
CA GLN A 315 5.61 20.33 -4.22
C GLN A 315 5.42 19.99 -2.73
N TRP A 316 5.62 18.73 -2.35
CA TRP A 316 5.42 18.23 -0.98
C TRP A 316 6.65 18.37 -0.08
N VAL A 317 7.83 18.61 -0.65
CA VAL A 317 9.10 18.71 0.06
C VAL A 317 9.86 20.00 -0.23
N THR A 318 9.33 20.86 -1.11
CA THR A 318 9.90 22.18 -1.36
C THR A 318 9.29 23.20 -0.41
N THR A 319 10.13 23.84 0.41
CA THR A 319 9.71 24.95 1.28
C THR A 319 9.86 26.27 0.53
N ARG A 320 9.03 27.27 0.87
CA ARG A 320 9.07 28.59 0.25
C ARG A 320 9.22 29.67 1.31
N GLY A 321 9.74 30.84 0.95
CA GLY A 321 9.84 31.99 1.84
C GLY A 321 11.08 32.01 2.74
N PHE A 322 12.08 31.16 2.48
CA PHE A 322 13.36 31.13 3.21
C PHE A 322 14.53 31.58 2.31
N ALA A 323 15.58 32.11 2.91
CA ALA A 323 16.75 32.58 2.17
C ALA A 323 17.50 31.43 1.46
N ASP A 324 17.65 30.29 2.13
CA ASP A 324 18.17 29.04 1.54
C ASP A 324 17.05 28.01 1.42
N LEU A 325 16.46 27.94 0.23
CA LEU A 325 15.36 27.05 -0.08
C LEU A 325 15.80 25.58 -0.07
N GLU A 326 17.02 25.30 -0.53
CA GLU A 326 17.49 23.92 -0.65
C GLU A 326 17.82 23.33 0.72
N ALA A 327 18.61 24.01 1.53
CA ALA A 327 18.92 23.57 2.89
C ALA A 327 17.66 23.43 3.76
N THR A 328 16.69 24.36 3.64
CA THR A 328 15.44 24.31 4.38
C THR A 328 14.56 23.13 3.92
N SER A 329 14.49 22.89 2.61
CA SER A 329 13.75 21.76 2.04
C SER A 329 14.38 20.41 2.43
N LEU A 330 15.70 20.36 2.50
CA LEU A 330 16.44 19.19 2.98
C LEU A 330 16.15 18.91 4.45
N HIS A 331 16.24 19.92 5.31
CA HIS A 331 15.93 19.80 6.74
C HIS A 331 14.47 19.39 6.99
N TYR A 332 13.54 19.96 6.23
CA TYR A 332 12.13 19.57 6.29
C TYR A 332 11.94 18.10 5.89
N SER A 333 12.60 17.66 4.81
CA SER A 333 12.57 16.27 4.37
C SER A 333 13.14 15.31 5.42
N GLN A 334 14.24 15.70 6.11
CA GLN A 334 14.80 14.92 7.22
C GLN A 334 13.82 14.78 8.39
N THR A 335 13.08 15.84 8.72
CA THR A 335 12.03 15.80 9.74
C THR A 335 10.90 14.85 9.36
N LEU A 336 10.47 14.88 8.09
CA LEU A 336 9.46 13.96 7.56
C LEU A 336 9.95 12.51 7.55
N LEU A 337 11.20 12.25 7.15
CA LEU A 337 11.80 10.92 7.21
C LEU A 337 11.83 10.39 8.64
N GLY A 338 12.21 11.22 9.62
CA GLY A 338 12.14 10.88 11.04
C GLY A 338 10.71 10.52 11.49
N SER A 339 9.68 11.16 10.94
CA SER A 339 8.29 10.79 11.16
C SER A 339 7.94 9.44 10.52
N ALA A 340 8.37 9.23 9.28
CA ALA A 340 8.16 7.98 8.54
C ALA A 340 8.83 6.78 9.26
N MET A 341 10.03 6.94 9.78
CA MET A 341 10.76 5.90 10.51
C MET A 341 10.03 5.42 11.76
N ARG A 342 9.26 6.28 12.45
CA ARG A 342 8.40 5.87 13.58
C ARG A 342 7.29 4.90 13.19
N LYS A 343 6.99 4.78 11.90
CA LYS A 343 6.00 3.85 11.33
C LYS A 343 6.63 2.54 10.85
N SER A 344 7.93 2.33 11.11
CA SER A 344 8.61 1.08 10.79
C SER A 344 7.99 -0.10 11.51
N SER A 345 7.91 -1.23 10.84
CA SER A 345 7.56 -2.52 11.46
C SER A 345 8.62 -2.97 12.47
N ASN A 346 9.89 -2.63 12.25
CA ASN A 346 10.98 -2.89 13.18
C ASN A 346 11.13 -1.76 14.22
N LYS A 347 10.49 -1.90 15.37
CA LYS A 347 10.46 -0.90 16.44
C LYS A 347 11.81 -0.66 17.13
N ASN A 348 12.72 -1.63 17.11
CA ASN A 348 14.05 -1.50 17.71
C ASN A 348 14.93 -0.56 16.89
N TYR A 349 14.68 -0.46 15.60
CA TYR A 349 15.42 0.39 14.69
C TYR A 349 15.21 1.89 14.94
N THR A 350 14.00 2.27 15.35
CA THR A 350 13.60 3.67 15.52
C THR A 350 14.23 4.35 16.73
N VAL A 351 14.73 3.58 17.70
CA VAL A 351 15.37 4.12 18.92
C VAL A 351 16.81 4.58 18.66
N GLY A 352 17.52 3.96 17.70
CA GLY A 352 18.90 4.27 17.35
C GLY A 352 19.08 5.34 16.25
N PHE A 353 18.05 5.56 15.42
CA PHE A 353 18.10 6.48 14.27
C PHE A 353 17.32 7.78 14.52
N SER A 354 17.64 8.47 15.60
CA SER A 354 17.14 9.85 15.81
C SER A 354 17.74 10.86 14.82
N ASN A 355 18.88 10.52 14.20
CA ASN A 355 19.52 11.31 13.15
C ASN A 355 19.28 10.65 11.80
N SER A 356 18.43 11.24 11.00
CA SER A 356 18.04 10.84 9.64
C SER A 356 19.17 10.98 8.58
N SER A 357 20.43 10.98 8.99
CA SER A 357 21.60 11.15 8.11
C SER A 357 22.27 9.81 7.77
N PHE A 358 21.52 8.86 7.24
CA PHE A 358 22.10 7.62 6.70
C PHE A 358 21.83 7.53 5.21
N LYS A 359 22.74 6.90 4.48
CA LYS A 359 22.60 6.62 3.05
C LYS A 359 21.67 5.45 2.84
N PHE A 360 20.82 5.51 1.83
CA PHE A 360 19.91 4.40 1.54
C PHE A 360 19.47 4.30 0.09
N LEU A 361 19.18 3.05 -0.30
CA LEU A 361 18.45 2.71 -1.50
C LEU A 361 16.97 2.72 -1.16
N PHE A 362 16.11 3.16 -2.08
CA PHE A 362 14.68 3.29 -1.83
C PHE A 362 13.83 2.58 -2.88
N TYR A 363 12.83 1.82 -2.43
CA TYR A 363 11.79 1.27 -3.28
C TYR A 363 10.40 1.48 -2.68
N ALA A 364 9.60 2.30 -3.35
CA ALA A 364 8.21 2.58 -2.97
C ALA A 364 7.26 1.60 -3.63
N SER A 365 6.82 0.58 -2.90
CA SER A 365 5.85 -0.41 -3.41
C SER A 365 5.09 -1.10 -2.29
N GLN A 366 3.84 -1.49 -2.56
CA GLN A 366 3.17 -2.49 -1.76
C GLN A 366 3.81 -3.86 -2.03
N PHE A 367 3.93 -4.70 -1.00
CA PHE A 367 4.49 -6.04 -1.17
C PHE A 367 3.51 -6.93 -1.93
N ARG A 368 3.89 -7.30 -3.15
CA ARG A 368 3.14 -8.17 -4.06
C ARG A 368 4.11 -9.07 -4.81
N PRO A 369 3.67 -10.24 -5.32
CA PRO A 369 4.55 -11.18 -6.04
C PRO A 369 5.29 -10.55 -7.24
N ASN A 370 4.61 -9.72 -8.03
CA ASN A 370 5.19 -9.05 -9.20
C ASN A 370 6.20 -7.94 -8.84
N LYS A 371 6.33 -7.54 -7.58
CA LYS A 371 7.25 -6.48 -7.15
C LYS A 371 8.68 -6.97 -6.87
N ASN A 372 8.94 -8.25 -7.07
CA ASN A 372 10.27 -8.88 -7.13
C ASN A 372 11.19 -8.61 -5.92
N LEU A 373 10.58 -8.51 -4.75
CA LEU A 373 11.29 -8.09 -3.53
C LEU A 373 12.37 -9.08 -3.09
N LEU A 374 12.18 -10.38 -3.32
CA LEU A 374 13.17 -11.39 -2.91
C LEU A 374 14.45 -11.29 -3.73
N VAL A 375 14.34 -10.99 -5.02
CA VAL A 375 15.51 -10.77 -5.89
C VAL A 375 16.23 -9.49 -5.48
N LEU A 376 15.49 -8.41 -5.18
CA LEU A 376 16.06 -7.18 -4.63
C LEU A 376 16.79 -7.41 -3.30
N LEU A 377 16.20 -8.16 -2.38
CA LEU A 377 16.81 -8.46 -1.09
C LEU A 377 18.10 -9.28 -1.26
N ARG A 378 18.12 -10.24 -2.19
CA ARG A 378 19.32 -11.02 -2.53
C ARG A 378 20.44 -10.14 -3.11
N ALA A 379 20.09 -9.28 -4.07
CA ALA A 379 21.03 -8.32 -4.65
C ALA A 379 21.57 -7.36 -3.56
N TYR A 380 20.69 -6.86 -2.70
CA TYR A 380 21.08 -5.97 -1.61
C TYR A 380 22.01 -6.66 -0.59
N GLU A 381 21.70 -7.89 -0.18
CA GLU A 381 22.58 -8.65 0.72
C GLU A 381 23.99 -8.80 0.14
N PHE A 382 24.09 -9.11 -1.16
CA PHE A 382 25.39 -9.22 -1.82
C PHE A 382 26.12 -7.87 -1.85
N LEU A 383 25.43 -6.79 -2.18
CA LEU A 383 25.99 -5.43 -2.15
C LEU A 383 26.50 -5.08 -0.75
N LEU A 384 25.71 -5.37 0.28
CA LEU A 384 26.08 -5.09 1.67
C LEU A 384 27.29 -5.89 2.13
N ARG A 385 27.32 -7.21 1.86
CA ARG A 385 28.31 -8.13 2.47
C ARG A 385 29.54 -8.41 1.61
N LYS A 386 29.42 -8.23 0.28
CA LYS A 386 30.52 -8.51 -0.66
C LYS A 386 31.07 -7.24 -1.30
N LYS A 387 30.23 -6.23 -1.49
CA LYS A 387 30.65 -4.94 -2.05
C LYS A 387 30.79 -3.85 -0.97
N TYR A 388 30.41 -4.16 0.27
CA TYR A 388 30.56 -3.31 1.46
C TYR A 388 29.95 -1.92 1.29
N ILE A 389 28.80 -1.81 0.61
CA ILE A 389 28.08 -0.54 0.53
C ILE A 389 27.57 -0.14 1.92
N SER A 390 27.63 1.15 2.23
CA SER A 390 27.14 1.69 3.51
C SER A 390 25.64 2.02 3.51
N HIS A 391 24.95 1.80 2.39
CA HIS A 391 23.55 2.14 2.22
C HIS A 391 22.64 1.13 2.89
N LYS A 392 21.59 1.62 3.53
CA LYS A 392 20.45 0.79 3.99
C LYS A 392 19.46 0.59 2.84
N LEU A 393 18.59 -0.39 2.96
CA LEU A 393 17.47 -0.57 2.02
C LEU A 393 16.17 -0.16 2.70
N VAL A 394 15.49 0.84 2.14
CA VAL A 394 14.19 1.33 2.65
C VAL A 394 13.08 0.90 1.69
N LEU A 395 12.09 0.18 2.21
CA LEU A 395 10.94 -0.34 1.49
C LEU A 395 9.65 0.22 2.07
N THR A 396 8.61 0.45 1.27
CA THR A 396 7.31 0.93 1.74
C THR A 396 6.26 -0.17 1.79
N GLY A 397 6.46 -1.19 2.59
CA GLY A 397 5.53 -2.31 2.70
C GLY A 397 5.46 -2.86 4.11
N ASP A 398 4.45 -3.67 4.36
CA ASP A 398 4.26 -4.36 5.63
C ASP A 398 4.70 -5.82 5.47
N PRO A 399 5.85 -6.23 6.00
CA PRO A 399 6.37 -7.59 5.86
C PRO A 399 5.46 -8.62 6.54
N ASP A 400 4.66 -8.26 7.56
CA ASP A 400 3.68 -9.16 8.19
C ASP A 400 2.63 -9.67 7.19
N ARG A 401 2.41 -8.94 6.09
CA ARG A 401 1.49 -9.32 5.02
C ARG A 401 2.15 -10.15 3.93
N PHE A 402 3.48 -10.24 3.93
CA PHE A 402 4.25 -10.98 2.93
C PHE A 402 5.33 -11.83 3.62
N PRO A 403 4.95 -12.99 4.21
CA PRO A 403 5.81 -13.78 5.08
C PRO A 403 7.15 -14.23 4.48
N SER A 404 7.24 -14.39 3.16
CA SER A 404 8.49 -14.75 2.48
C SER A 404 9.55 -13.65 2.56
N VAL A 405 9.14 -12.38 2.50
CA VAL A 405 10.03 -11.21 2.67
C VAL A 405 10.50 -11.13 4.11
N GLN A 406 9.58 -11.25 5.08
CA GLN A 406 9.92 -11.25 6.51
C GLN A 406 10.91 -12.37 6.83
N LYS A 407 10.62 -13.58 6.36
CA LYS A 407 11.49 -14.74 6.57
C LYS A 407 12.87 -14.54 5.95
N PHE A 408 12.98 -14.00 4.74
CA PHE A 408 14.27 -13.72 4.12
C PHE A 408 15.10 -12.74 4.96
N ILE A 409 14.47 -11.65 5.44
CA ILE A 409 15.14 -10.64 6.29
C ILE A 409 15.68 -11.30 7.58
N GLU A 410 14.87 -12.14 8.22
CA GLU A 410 15.25 -12.85 9.45
C GLU A 410 16.33 -13.91 9.22
N ASP A 411 16.15 -14.81 8.24
CA ASP A 411 17.09 -15.91 7.93
C ASP A 411 18.48 -15.38 7.54
N HIS A 412 18.54 -14.18 6.93
CA HIS A 412 19.77 -13.55 6.48
C HIS A 412 20.28 -12.45 7.43
N ASN A 413 19.68 -12.28 8.62
CA ASN A 413 20.04 -11.26 9.63
C ASN A 413 20.16 -9.86 9.03
N LEU A 414 19.15 -9.44 8.28
CA LEU A 414 19.08 -8.12 7.62
C LEU A 414 18.16 -7.12 8.36
N GLU A 415 17.69 -7.44 9.58
CA GLU A 415 16.72 -6.64 10.35
C GLU A 415 17.24 -5.23 10.67
N ASN A 416 18.57 -5.06 10.71
CA ASN A 416 19.21 -3.76 10.95
C ASN A 416 19.59 -3.03 9.67
N ASP A 417 19.41 -3.63 8.51
CA ASP A 417 19.83 -3.09 7.21
C ASP A 417 18.66 -2.85 6.27
N VAL A 418 17.55 -3.57 6.45
CA VAL A 418 16.31 -3.41 5.67
C VAL A 418 15.24 -2.76 6.55
N LEU A 419 14.77 -1.58 6.13
CA LEU A 419 13.78 -0.80 6.86
C LEU A 419 12.45 -0.83 6.09
N CYS A 420 11.44 -1.49 6.67
CA CYS A 420 10.09 -1.56 6.10
C CYS A 420 9.19 -0.49 6.74
N LEU A 421 8.80 0.51 5.96
CA LEU A 421 7.91 1.60 6.35
C LEU A 421 6.50 1.31 5.82
N HIS A 422 5.45 1.71 6.55
CA HIS A 422 4.08 1.54 6.09
C HIS A 422 3.18 2.70 6.50
N GLY A 423 2.10 2.92 5.76
CA GLY A 423 1.15 3.99 6.05
C GLY A 423 1.78 5.39 5.93
N LEU A 424 2.68 5.59 4.97
CA LEU A 424 3.30 6.89 4.72
C LEU A 424 2.27 7.88 4.16
N THR A 425 2.39 9.13 4.58
CA THR A 425 1.73 10.25 3.88
C THR A 425 2.47 10.57 2.57
N VAL A 426 1.85 11.34 1.69
CA VAL A 426 2.50 11.78 0.45
C VAL A 426 3.77 12.57 0.73
N GLN A 427 3.75 13.42 1.77
CA GLN A 427 4.92 14.20 2.19
C GLN A 427 6.07 13.31 2.69
N GLU A 428 5.75 12.29 3.50
CA GLU A 428 6.74 11.32 3.99
C GLU A 428 7.33 10.49 2.84
N LEU A 429 6.48 10.10 1.87
CA LEU A 429 6.92 9.41 0.66
C LEU A 429 7.86 10.28 -0.17
N ALA A 430 7.49 11.54 -0.40
CA ALA A 430 8.31 12.51 -1.11
C ALA A 430 9.68 12.73 -0.42
N ALA A 431 9.68 12.79 0.91
CA ALA A 431 10.92 12.91 1.70
C ALA A 431 11.80 11.66 1.59
N CYS A 432 11.21 10.46 1.58
CA CYS A 432 11.97 9.23 1.34
C CYS A 432 12.65 9.23 -0.03
N TYR A 433 11.95 9.65 -1.08
CA TYR A 433 12.57 9.80 -2.40
C TYR A 433 13.67 10.86 -2.39
N LYS A 434 13.40 12.07 -1.88
CA LYS A 434 14.36 13.19 -1.90
C LYS A 434 15.66 12.88 -1.17
N LEU A 435 15.62 12.08 -0.12
CA LEU A 435 16.77 11.74 0.72
C LEU A 435 17.45 10.43 0.30
N ALA A 436 16.87 9.68 -0.62
CA ALA A 436 17.48 8.46 -1.13
C ALA A 436 18.66 8.79 -2.04
N ASP A 437 19.73 8.01 -1.95
CA ASP A 437 20.85 8.11 -2.89
C ASP A 437 20.48 7.54 -4.26
N LEU A 438 19.63 6.51 -4.28
CA LEU A 438 19.15 5.84 -5.49
C LEU A 438 17.79 5.20 -5.24
N ALA A 439 16.85 5.40 -6.16
CA ALA A 439 15.63 4.61 -6.20
C ALA A 439 15.84 3.34 -7.04
N VAL A 440 15.29 2.21 -6.60
CA VAL A 440 15.41 0.92 -7.29
C VAL A 440 14.02 0.35 -7.54
N ASN A 441 13.65 0.10 -8.79
CA ASN A 441 12.37 -0.53 -9.15
C ASN A 441 12.58 -1.90 -9.80
N PRO A 442 12.52 -3.01 -9.06
CA PRO A 442 12.74 -4.36 -9.58
C PRO A 442 11.46 -5.01 -10.15
N SER A 443 10.38 -4.28 -10.34
CA SER A 443 9.07 -4.82 -10.69
C SER A 443 9.10 -5.62 -12.00
N LEU A 444 8.47 -6.80 -11.99
CA LEU A 444 8.35 -7.71 -13.14
C LEU A 444 7.21 -7.32 -14.08
N SER A 445 6.28 -6.49 -13.64
CA SER A 445 5.14 -6.04 -14.43
C SER A 445 4.65 -4.68 -13.93
N GLU A 446 4.39 -3.79 -14.88
CA GLU A 446 3.79 -2.46 -14.69
C GLU A 446 2.78 -2.23 -15.82
N GLY A 447 1.74 -1.45 -15.57
CA GLY A 447 0.72 -1.15 -16.58
C GLY A 447 1.06 0.00 -17.51
N GLY A 448 1.90 0.91 -17.03
CA GLY A 448 2.35 2.10 -17.75
C GLY A 448 3.68 2.58 -17.20
N CYS A 449 4.07 3.81 -17.45
CA CYS A 449 5.31 4.38 -16.90
C CYS A 449 5.31 4.24 -15.37
N PRO A 450 6.29 3.54 -14.79
CA PRO A 450 6.35 3.39 -13.35
C PRO A 450 6.43 4.74 -12.65
N PHE A 451 5.51 5.02 -11.74
CA PHE A 451 5.57 6.26 -10.96
C PHE A 451 6.87 6.42 -10.20
N THR A 452 7.54 5.30 -9.85
CA THR A 452 8.88 5.35 -9.24
C THR A 452 9.86 6.20 -10.03
N PHE A 453 9.83 6.16 -11.37
CA PHE A 453 10.70 6.99 -12.21
C PHE A 453 10.36 8.47 -12.08
N THR A 454 9.11 8.82 -12.30
CA THR A 454 8.68 10.23 -12.30
C THR A 454 8.68 10.84 -10.89
N GLU A 455 8.30 10.07 -9.86
CA GLU A 455 8.33 10.49 -8.46
C GLU A 455 9.76 10.78 -7.98
N ALA A 456 10.70 9.87 -8.25
CA ALA A 456 12.09 10.05 -7.87
C ALA A 456 12.75 11.23 -8.58
N LEU A 457 12.58 11.34 -9.91
CA LEU A 457 13.17 12.43 -10.70
C LEU A 457 12.54 13.79 -10.37
N SER A 458 11.29 13.82 -9.90
CA SER A 458 10.63 15.06 -9.46
C SER A 458 11.31 15.70 -8.24
N VAL A 459 12.12 14.94 -7.49
CA VAL A 459 12.86 15.38 -6.29
C VAL A 459 14.36 15.17 -6.42
N ASP A 460 14.87 15.03 -7.65
CA ASP A 460 16.29 14.92 -8.02
C ASP A 460 16.96 13.64 -7.52
N THR A 461 16.24 12.54 -7.48
CA THR A 461 16.79 11.23 -7.12
C THR A 461 16.87 10.35 -8.37
N PRO A 462 18.06 9.82 -8.71
CA PRO A 462 18.21 8.91 -9.86
C PRO A 462 17.55 7.55 -9.58
N VAL A 463 17.27 6.82 -10.66
CA VAL A 463 16.53 5.55 -10.61
C VAL A 463 17.26 4.48 -11.41
N VAL A 464 17.28 3.25 -10.90
CA VAL A 464 17.53 2.05 -11.70
C VAL A 464 16.30 1.15 -11.65
N MET A 465 15.98 0.48 -12.75
CA MET A 465 14.74 -0.28 -12.85
C MET A 465 14.84 -1.51 -13.74
N ALA A 466 13.89 -2.40 -13.53
CA ALA A 466 13.73 -3.60 -14.32
C ALA A 466 13.47 -3.28 -15.80
N ARG A 467 14.14 -3.99 -16.68
CA ARG A 467 13.90 -4.03 -18.12
C ARG A 467 12.68 -4.91 -18.37
N ILE A 468 11.55 -4.32 -18.62
CA ILE A 468 10.28 -4.97 -18.97
C ILE A 468 9.66 -4.25 -20.17
N PRO A 469 8.80 -4.90 -20.98
CA PRO A 469 8.26 -4.31 -22.21
C PRO A 469 7.68 -2.90 -22.02
N VAL A 470 6.93 -2.68 -20.95
CA VAL A 470 6.32 -1.38 -20.65
C VAL A 470 7.36 -0.30 -20.34
N THR A 471 8.42 -0.62 -19.60
CA THR A 471 9.47 0.36 -19.28
C THR A 471 10.33 0.70 -20.50
N GLU A 472 10.58 -0.29 -21.36
CA GLU A 472 11.30 -0.07 -22.62
C GLU A 472 10.48 0.75 -23.63
N GLU A 473 9.16 0.54 -23.71
CA GLU A 473 8.26 1.31 -24.55
C GLU A 473 8.30 2.81 -24.20
N ILE A 474 8.20 3.14 -22.91
CA ILE A 474 8.03 4.53 -22.47
C ILE A 474 9.38 5.24 -22.31
N LEU A 475 10.40 4.53 -21.86
CA LEU A 475 11.74 5.03 -21.62
C LEU A 475 12.72 4.52 -22.71
N HIS A 476 12.31 4.60 -23.96
CA HIS A 476 13.02 4.01 -25.12
C HIS A 476 14.32 4.73 -25.49
N HIS A 477 14.70 5.83 -24.79
CA HIS A 477 15.90 6.60 -25.14
C HIS A 477 17.17 5.75 -24.98
N PRO A 478 18.07 5.68 -26.00
CA PRO A 478 19.24 4.80 -25.98
C PRO A 478 20.12 4.93 -24.74
N GLN A 479 20.36 6.15 -24.26
CA GLN A 479 21.18 6.37 -23.07
C GLN A 479 20.59 5.76 -21.79
N LEU A 480 19.27 5.63 -21.69
CA LEU A 480 18.62 4.97 -20.55
C LEU A 480 18.80 3.44 -20.60
N GLN A 481 18.85 2.86 -21.80
CA GLN A 481 19.01 1.42 -21.96
C GLN A 481 20.27 0.88 -21.27
N ASP A 482 21.36 1.63 -21.37
CA ASP A 482 22.66 1.21 -20.83
C ASP A 482 22.92 1.69 -19.40
N THR A 483 22.18 2.71 -18.92
CA THR A 483 22.45 3.33 -17.62
C THR A 483 21.41 3.04 -16.56
N THR A 484 20.16 2.78 -16.97
CA THR A 484 19.01 2.70 -16.06
C THR A 484 18.51 1.28 -15.84
N PHE A 485 18.54 0.45 -16.89
CA PHE A 485 17.89 -0.85 -16.86
C PHE A 485 18.80 -2.00 -16.41
N PHE A 486 18.19 -2.99 -15.75
CA PHE A 486 18.78 -4.29 -15.42
C PHE A 486 17.79 -5.41 -15.76
N ASP A 487 18.28 -6.62 -15.98
CA ASP A 487 17.45 -7.82 -16.11
C ASP A 487 16.79 -8.15 -14.76
N PRO A 488 15.44 -8.12 -14.64
CA PRO A 488 14.76 -8.39 -13.39
C PRO A 488 14.90 -9.83 -12.89
N TYR A 489 15.33 -10.75 -13.73
CA TYR A 489 15.53 -12.16 -13.39
C TYR A 489 16.99 -12.47 -13.01
N ASP A 490 17.93 -11.56 -13.32
CA ASP A 490 19.34 -11.65 -12.95
C ASP A 490 19.67 -10.69 -11.79
N TRP A 491 19.74 -11.24 -10.58
CA TRP A 491 20.10 -10.45 -9.40
C TRP A 491 21.53 -9.90 -9.48
N GLU A 492 22.46 -10.54 -10.21
CA GLU A 492 23.84 -10.07 -10.39
C GLU A 492 23.88 -8.87 -11.35
N ASP A 493 23.03 -8.85 -12.36
CA ASP A 493 22.88 -7.68 -13.22
C ASP A 493 22.31 -6.50 -12.45
N MET A 494 21.31 -6.74 -11.58
CA MET A 494 20.78 -5.73 -10.66
C MET A 494 21.91 -5.19 -9.75
N VAL A 495 22.78 -6.04 -9.21
CA VAL A 495 23.94 -5.63 -8.41
C VAL A 495 24.87 -4.73 -9.22
N ARG A 496 25.26 -5.16 -10.43
CA ARG A 496 26.13 -4.37 -11.31
C ARG A 496 25.54 -2.99 -11.60
N ARG A 497 24.25 -2.93 -11.88
CA ARG A 497 23.54 -1.68 -12.18
C ARG A 497 23.47 -0.75 -10.97
N ILE A 498 23.13 -1.26 -9.80
CA ILE A 498 23.10 -0.47 -8.56
C ILE A 498 24.51 0.07 -8.21
N GLU A 499 25.53 -0.77 -8.26
CA GLU A 499 26.93 -0.39 -7.98
C GLU A 499 27.39 0.71 -8.94
N TRP A 500 27.12 0.54 -10.23
CA TRP A 500 27.44 1.53 -11.25
C TRP A 500 26.72 2.86 -10.99
N ALA A 501 25.41 2.80 -10.71
CA ALA A 501 24.58 3.98 -10.48
C ALA A 501 25.03 4.76 -9.23
N LEU A 502 25.42 4.09 -8.15
CA LEU A 502 25.94 4.72 -6.95
C LEU A 502 27.28 5.42 -7.21
N SER A 503 28.12 4.84 -8.09
CA SER A 503 29.42 5.43 -8.46
C SER A 503 29.32 6.57 -9.46
N HIS A 504 28.22 6.64 -10.24
CA HIS A 504 28.00 7.61 -11.31
C HIS A 504 26.68 8.39 -11.12
N ARG A 505 26.31 8.64 -9.86
CA ARG A 505 25.00 9.17 -9.47
C ARG A 505 24.62 10.44 -10.23
N ASP A 506 25.52 11.41 -10.28
CA ASP A 506 25.24 12.72 -10.88
C ASP A 506 25.12 12.62 -12.42
N ALA A 507 25.95 11.82 -13.05
CA ALA A 507 25.87 11.57 -14.50
C ALA A 507 24.58 10.84 -14.87
N LEU A 508 24.16 9.83 -14.07
CA LEU A 508 22.89 9.15 -14.25
C LEU A 508 21.72 10.12 -14.11
N LEU A 509 21.72 10.94 -13.05
CA LEU A 509 20.69 11.93 -12.80
C LEU A 509 20.57 12.93 -13.95
N GLU A 510 21.69 13.42 -14.48
CA GLU A 510 21.70 14.38 -15.60
C GLU A 510 21.03 13.78 -16.86
N VAL A 511 21.38 12.56 -17.22
CA VAL A 511 20.77 11.86 -18.37
C VAL A 511 19.27 11.67 -18.16
N GLN A 512 18.89 11.19 -16.98
CA GLN A 512 17.50 10.92 -16.66
C GLN A 512 16.64 12.19 -16.59
N LYS A 513 17.18 13.30 -16.08
CA LYS A 513 16.49 14.60 -16.07
C LYS A 513 16.14 15.11 -17.46
N LYS A 514 17.01 14.93 -18.45
CA LYS A 514 16.71 15.33 -19.85
C LYS A 514 15.47 14.62 -20.39
N ILE A 515 15.36 13.33 -20.09
CA ILE A 515 14.22 12.51 -20.52
C ILE A 515 12.96 12.85 -19.70
N TYR A 516 13.13 13.02 -18.40
CA TYR A 516 12.05 13.42 -17.49
C TYR A 516 11.40 14.75 -17.92
N GLN A 517 12.18 15.72 -18.38
CA GLN A 517 11.65 17.00 -18.91
C GLN A 517 10.66 16.80 -20.07
N GLY A 518 10.85 15.79 -20.90
CA GLY A 518 9.90 15.42 -21.94
C GLY A 518 8.61 14.81 -21.37
N LEU A 519 8.75 13.93 -20.39
CA LEU A 519 7.60 13.25 -19.76
C LEU A 519 6.67 14.20 -19.02
N VAL A 520 7.21 15.23 -18.35
CA VAL A 520 6.41 16.20 -17.57
C VAL A 520 5.60 17.17 -18.42
N GLN A 521 5.82 17.22 -19.72
CA GLN A 521 4.96 18.00 -20.63
C GLN A 521 3.56 17.42 -20.73
N ARG A 522 3.42 16.09 -20.52
CA ARG A 522 2.11 15.44 -20.50
C ARG A 522 1.40 15.72 -19.20
N THR A 523 0.22 16.29 -19.28
CA THR A 523 -0.60 16.69 -18.13
C THR A 523 -1.77 15.73 -17.90
N TRP A 524 -2.36 15.78 -16.71
CA TRP A 524 -3.60 15.04 -16.43
C TRP A 524 -4.78 15.59 -17.23
N THR A 525 -4.74 16.85 -17.66
CA THR A 525 -5.73 17.43 -18.58
C THR A 525 -5.66 16.74 -19.95
N ASP A 526 -4.47 16.45 -20.46
CA ASP A 526 -4.30 15.69 -21.71
C ASP A 526 -4.87 14.28 -21.58
N VAL A 527 -4.57 13.58 -20.49
CA VAL A 527 -5.09 12.23 -20.21
C VAL A 527 -6.62 12.22 -20.19
N VAL A 528 -7.23 13.19 -19.52
CA VAL A 528 -8.68 13.31 -19.43
C VAL A 528 -9.29 13.64 -20.80
N ASN A 529 -8.69 14.54 -21.57
CA ASN A 529 -9.16 14.90 -22.90
C ASN A 529 -9.17 13.70 -23.85
N GLU A 530 -8.13 12.87 -23.82
CA GLU A 530 -8.07 11.64 -24.61
C GLU A 530 -9.15 10.64 -24.15
N HIS A 531 -9.39 10.47 -22.84
CA HIS A 531 -10.48 9.61 -22.34
C HIS A 531 -11.85 10.13 -22.79
N ILE A 532 -12.09 11.43 -22.72
CA ILE A 532 -13.33 12.05 -23.18
C ILE A 532 -13.52 11.79 -24.67
N SER A 533 -12.49 11.98 -25.50
CA SER A 533 -12.55 11.72 -26.94
C SER A 533 -12.94 10.27 -27.25
N VAL A 534 -12.40 9.28 -26.50
CA VAL A 534 -12.80 7.88 -26.63
C VAL A 534 -14.26 7.69 -26.20
N LEU A 535 -14.67 8.28 -25.07
CA LEU A 535 -16.05 8.20 -24.59
C LEU A 535 -17.05 8.84 -25.56
N GLU A 536 -16.70 9.94 -26.21
CA GLU A 536 -17.49 10.57 -27.27
C GLU A 536 -17.64 9.65 -28.47
N THR A 537 -16.54 9.07 -28.94
CA THR A 537 -16.53 8.17 -30.09
C THR A 537 -17.42 6.94 -29.87
N ILE A 538 -17.29 6.27 -28.71
CA ILE A 538 -18.11 5.10 -28.43
C ILE A 538 -19.58 5.45 -28.20
N SER A 539 -19.88 6.65 -27.70
CA SER A 539 -21.24 7.15 -27.52
C SER A 539 -21.94 7.38 -28.86
N ALA A 540 -21.21 7.95 -29.85
CA ALA A 540 -21.71 8.19 -31.19
C ALA A 540 -21.95 6.88 -31.96
N GLY A 541 -21.02 5.92 -31.89
CA GLY A 541 -21.16 4.60 -32.54
C GLY A 541 -22.27 3.73 -31.94
N GLY A 542 -22.56 3.84 -30.64
CA GLY A 542 -23.70 3.19 -30.00
C GLY A 542 -25.06 3.70 -30.49
N SER A 543 -25.15 4.94 -30.94
CA SER A 543 -26.35 5.55 -31.50
C SER A 543 -26.66 5.02 -32.92
N SER A 544 -25.64 4.64 -33.71
CA SER A 544 -25.84 4.13 -35.08
C SER A 544 -26.36 2.69 -35.10
N ASN A 545 -25.87 1.83 -34.21
CA ASN A 545 -26.31 0.43 -34.10
C ASN A 545 -27.73 0.28 -33.52
N ALA A 546 -28.22 1.27 -32.75
CA ALA A 546 -29.59 1.25 -32.25
C ALA A 546 -30.60 1.68 -33.33
N ALA A 547 -30.19 2.49 -34.32
CA ALA A 547 -31.03 2.89 -35.44
C ALA A 547 -31.17 1.80 -36.52
N GLU A 548 -30.13 0.96 -36.71
CA GLU A 548 -30.17 -0.18 -37.64
C GLU A 548 -30.93 -1.38 -37.12
N ALA A 549 -31.17 -1.50 -35.79
CA ALA A 549 -31.96 -2.57 -35.19
C ALA A 549 -33.48 -2.31 -35.24
N TYR A 550 -33.93 -1.16 -35.71
CA TYR A 550 -35.33 -0.78 -35.90
C TYR A 550 -35.74 -0.55 -37.37
N LEU A 551 -34.88 -0.83 -38.33
CA LEU A 551 -35.17 -0.96 -39.74
C LEU A 551 -35.05 -2.40 -40.19
#